data_c24d9f8944e9e92721e5f8770ccf6511
#
_entry.id   c24d9f8944e9e92721e5f8770ccf6511
#
_cell.length_a   1.000
_cell.length_b   1.000
_cell.length_c   1.000
_cell.angle_alpha   90.00
_cell.angle_beta   90.00
_cell.angle_gamma   90.00
#
_symmetry.space_group_name_H-M   'P 1'
#
loop_
_entity.id
_entity.type
_entity.pdbx_description
1 polymer ?
#
loop_
_entity_poly.entity_id
_entity_poly.type
_entity_poly.pdbx_seq_one_letter_code
_entity_poly.pdbx_strand_id
1 'polypeptide(L)'
;AFYGRNNTGLPDMIAAAQERPGDCKEVPIEPMLAQSVRVKLKPGQSSVLTFYTAAALNEGELEKLLESLKGCDSRKEAELACAQAVARMNYYKVSAAQTRFIGRAVYNALRNAKAGISENGRREQLWSMGVSGDNPIMLIRCPAQFASENLKNAVNAYRYICFLGFKMDLLVMDYSEQDYMQSDYNRVENILAAIERGENEVVHHKCRYEK
;
A
#
# COMPACT_ATOMS: atom_id res chain seq x y z
N ALA A 1 1.49 -26.68 -14.05
CA ALA A 1 0.73 -25.45 -13.77
C ALA A 1 -0.60 -25.80 -13.11
N PHE A 2 -1.09 -25.01 -12.17
CA PHE A 2 -2.32 -25.30 -11.41
C PHE A 2 -3.57 -25.35 -12.32
N TYR A 3 -3.73 -24.35 -13.17
CA TYR A 3 -4.85 -24.29 -14.12
C TYR A 3 -4.65 -25.11 -15.40
N GLY A 4 -3.44 -25.60 -15.65
CA GLY A 4 -3.09 -26.14 -16.93
C GLY A 4 -2.86 -25.04 -17.99
N ARG A 5 -2.36 -25.45 -19.18
CA ARG A 5 -2.12 -24.53 -20.28
C ARG A 5 -3.46 -24.16 -20.94
N ASN A 6 -3.81 -22.88 -20.96
CA ASN A 6 -5.05 -22.32 -21.54
C ASN A 6 -6.37 -22.73 -20.86
N ASN A 7 -6.33 -23.23 -19.62
CA ASN A 7 -7.54 -23.56 -18.89
C ASN A 7 -7.94 -22.42 -17.92
N THR A 8 -9.14 -21.88 -18.11
CA THR A 8 -9.73 -20.82 -17.27
C THR A 8 -10.88 -21.36 -16.39
N GLY A 9 -11.17 -22.66 -16.49
CA GLY A 9 -12.23 -23.33 -15.73
C GLY A 9 -11.74 -23.96 -14.42
N LEU A 10 -12.21 -25.14 -14.13
CA LEU A 10 -11.74 -25.91 -12.98
C LEU A 10 -10.25 -26.25 -13.16
N PRO A 11 -9.37 -25.94 -12.20
CA PRO A 11 -7.94 -26.22 -12.31
C PRO A 11 -7.67 -27.71 -12.55
N ASP A 12 -6.76 -28.02 -13.47
CA ASP A 12 -6.42 -29.40 -13.84
C ASP A 12 -6.01 -30.23 -12.64
N MET A 13 -5.30 -29.65 -11.66
CA MET A 13 -4.92 -30.33 -10.43
C MET A 13 -6.11 -30.74 -9.57
N ILE A 14 -7.19 -29.96 -9.58
CA ILE A 14 -8.42 -30.31 -8.86
C ILE A 14 -9.22 -31.33 -9.66
N ALA A 15 -9.29 -31.16 -10.98
CA ALA A 15 -9.96 -32.12 -11.87
C ALA A 15 -9.31 -33.50 -11.83
N ALA A 16 -7.98 -33.56 -11.76
CA ALA A 16 -7.23 -34.81 -11.65
C ALA A 16 -7.28 -35.46 -10.25
N ALA A 17 -7.99 -34.87 -9.27
CA ALA A 17 -8.09 -35.32 -7.88
C ALA A 17 -6.73 -35.59 -7.20
N GLN A 18 -5.68 -34.88 -7.60
CA GLN A 18 -4.35 -35.01 -7.01
C GLN A 18 -4.38 -34.51 -5.57
N GLU A 19 -3.97 -35.37 -4.65
CA GLU A 19 -4.06 -35.12 -3.21
C GLU A 19 -2.97 -34.13 -2.71
N ARG A 20 -1.87 -34.01 -3.44
CA ARG A 20 -0.78 -33.07 -3.09
C ARG A 20 -0.16 -32.48 -4.36
N PRO A 21 -0.03 -31.14 -4.44
CA PRO A 21 0.91 -30.54 -5.37
C PRO A 21 2.31 -31.05 -5.01
N GLY A 22 3.03 -31.59 -5.98
CA GLY A 22 4.42 -31.97 -5.76
C GLY A 22 5.26 -30.77 -5.34
N ASP A 23 6.24 -30.99 -4.48
CA ASP A 23 7.24 -29.97 -4.17
C ASP A 23 7.93 -29.58 -5.47
N CYS A 24 7.71 -28.35 -5.89
CA CYS A 24 8.36 -27.80 -7.07
C CYS A 24 9.81 -27.45 -6.71
N LYS A 25 10.76 -28.27 -7.13
CA LYS A 25 12.21 -28.01 -6.92
C LYS A 25 12.76 -26.97 -7.89
N GLU A 26 11.99 -26.62 -8.91
CA GLU A 26 12.36 -25.60 -9.90
C GLU A 26 11.75 -24.25 -9.50
N VAL A 27 12.48 -23.17 -9.73
CA VAL A 27 11.96 -21.80 -9.51
C VAL A 27 10.81 -21.59 -10.50
N PRO A 28 9.56 -21.48 -10.05
CA PRO A 28 8.43 -21.34 -10.96
C PRO A 28 8.46 -19.96 -11.63
N ILE A 29 8.13 -19.91 -12.91
CA ILE A 29 7.97 -18.65 -13.65
C ILE A 29 6.84 -17.81 -13.03
N GLU A 30 5.79 -18.48 -12.55
CA GLU A 30 4.66 -17.89 -11.85
C GLU A 30 4.48 -18.60 -10.50
N PRO A 31 5.02 -18.05 -9.40
CA PRO A 31 4.88 -18.66 -8.08
C PRO A 31 3.41 -18.65 -7.65
N MET A 32 2.95 -19.77 -7.14
CA MET A 32 1.57 -19.94 -6.68
C MET A 32 1.56 -20.66 -5.33
N LEU A 33 0.73 -20.14 -4.42
CA LEU A 33 0.38 -20.80 -3.17
C LEU A 33 -1.03 -21.38 -3.30
N ALA A 34 -1.15 -22.70 -3.16
CA ALA A 34 -2.44 -23.38 -3.21
C ALA A 34 -2.62 -24.29 -1.98
N GLN A 35 -3.81 -24.22 -1.39
CA GLN A 35 -4.21 -25.07 -0.28
C GLN A 35 -5.55 -25.73 -0.61
N SER A 36 -5.70 -27.01 -0.30
CA SER A 36 -6.97 -27.72 -0.44
C SER A 36 -7.30 -28.50 0.84
N VAL A 37 -8.57 -28.44 1.23
CA VAL A 37 -9.09 -29.16 2.39
C VAL A 37 -10.35 -29.91 1.97
N ARG A 38 -10.38 -31.21 2.24
CA ARG A 38 -11.58 -32.04 2.00
C ARG A 38 -12.47 -32.04 3.25
N VAL A 39 -13.68 -31.53 3.11
CA VAL A 39 -14.65 -31.45 4.18
C VAL A 39 -15.82 -32.43 3.89
N LYS A 40 -16.18 -33.26 4.85
CA LYS A 40 -17.37 -34.11 4.80
C LYS A 40 -18.41 -33.57 5.78
N LEU A 41 -19.56 -33.14 5.29
CA LEU A 41 -20.66 -32.62 6.09
C LEU A 41 -21.85 -33.56 6.02
N LYS A 42 -22.51 -33.80 7.16
CA LYS A 42 -23.80 -34.44 7.22
C LYS A 42 -24.90 -33.41 6.96
N PRO A 43 -26.13 -33.84 6.56
CA PRO A 43 -27.25 -32.93 6.43
C PRO A 43 -27.46 -32.08 7.69
N GLY A 44 -27.57 -30.76 7.55
CA GLY A 44 -27.74 -29.83 8.67
C GLY A 44 -26.47 -29.50 9.45
N GLN A 45 -25.30 -30.06 9.11
CA GLN A 45 -24.02 -29.74 9.73
C GLN A 45 -23.31 -28.62 8.99
N SER A 46 -22.71 -27.70 9.74
CA SER A 46 -21.80 -26.64 9.22
C SER A 46 -20.40 -26.82 9.78
N SER A 47 -19.39 -26.37 9.05
CA SER A 47 -17.99 -26.32 9.49
C SER A 47 -17.38 -25.00 9.08
N VAL A 48 -16.56 -24.42 9.95
CA VAL A 48 -15.79 -23.21 9.68
C VAL A 48 -14.36 -23.64 9.39
N LEU A 49 -13.83 -23.15 8.27
CA LEU A 49 -12.41 -23.31 7.90
C LEU A 49 -11.73 -21.97 7.97
N THR A 50 -10.58 -21.94 8.63
CA THR A 50 -9.75 -20.76 8.70
C THR A 50 -8.42 -21.04 8.00
N PHE A 51 -8.06 -20.20 7.05
CA PHE A 51 -6.77 -20.25 6.36
C PHE A 51 -5.91 -19.12 6.87
N TYR A 52 -4.69 -19.44 7.27
CA TYR A 52 -3.68 -18.48 7.64
C TYR A 52 -2.64 -18.38 6.55
N THR A 53 -2.27 -17.14 6.17
CA THR A 53 -1.13 -16.88 5.30
C THR A 53 -0.10 -16.12 6.13
N ALA A 54 1.12 -16.62 6.17
CA ALA A 54 2.21 -16.03 6.92
C ALA A 54 3.42 -15.86 6.02
N ALA A 55 4.20 -14.79 6.26
CA ALA A 55 5.46 -14.54 5.61
C ALA A 55 6.47 -14.02 6.65
N ALA A 56 7.72 -14.44 6.55
CA ALA A 56 8.80 -13.99 7.42
C ALA A 56 10.11 -13.91 6.62
N LEU A 57 11.11 -13.23 7.17
CA LEU A 57 12.41 -13.04 6.51
C LEU A 57 13.26 -14.32 6.51
N ASN A 58 13.02 -15.22 7.46
CA ASN A 58 13.72 -16.49 7.58
C ASN A 58 12.82 -17.58 8.19
N GLU A 59 13.26 -18.84 8.06
CA GLU A 59 12.50 -20.01 8.48
C GLU A 59 12.20 -20.02 10.00
N GLY A 60 13.16 -19.65 10.84
CA GLY A 60 12.97 -19.63 12.29
C GLY A 60 11.94 -18.60 12.76
N GLU A 61 11.81 -17.47 12.08
CA GLU A 61 10.74 -16.50 12.33
C GLU A 61 9.40 -17.03 11.83
N LEU A 62 9.37 -17.69 10.68
CA LEU A 62 8.17 -18.30 10.14
C LEU A 62 7.62 -19.39 11.06
N GLU A 63 8.49 -20.27 11.59
CA GLU A 63 8.09 -21.31 12.55
C GLU A 63 7.48 -20.72 13.83
N LYS A 64 8.13 -19.69 14.41
CA LYS A 64 7.59 -18.98 15.59
C LYS A 64 6.22 -18.35 15.30
N LEU A 65 6.07 -17.75 14.13
CA LEU A 65 4.81 -17.14 13.72
C LEU A 65 3.73 -18.21 13.57
N LEU A 66 4.02 -19.33 12.89
CA LEU A 66 3.09 -20.45 12.73
C LEU A 66 2.71 -21.08 14.08
N GLU A 67 3.66 -21.19 15.01
CA GLU A 67 3.39 -21.70 16.36
C GLU A 67 2.45 -20.76 17.11
N SER A 68 2.63 -19.45 17.01
CA SER A 68 1.75 -18.45 17.63
C SER A 68 0.31 -18.50 17.12
N LEU A 69 0.11 -18.99 15.89
CA LEU A 69 -1.23 -19.14 15.29
C LEU A 69 -1.94 -20.41 15.73
N LYS A 70 -1.22 -21.39 16.31
CA LYS A 70 -1.83 -22.60 16.86
C LYS A 70 -2.65 -22.26 18.09
N GLY A 71 -3.94 -22.57 18.06
CA GLY A 71 -4.86 -22.27 19.15
C GLY A 71 -5.37 -20.83 19.20
N CYS A 72 -5.01 -20.00 18.24
CA CYS A 72 -5.50 -18.64 18.11
C CYS A 72 -6.99 -18.62 17.73
N ASP A 73 -7.79 -17.82 18.42
CA ASP A 73 -9.18 -17.56 18.04
C ASP A 73 -9.18 -16.53 16.88
N SER A 74 -9.19 -17.05 15.66
CA SER A 74 -9.10 -16.25 14.43
C SER A 74 -10.15 -15.14 14.35
N ARG A 75 -11.32 -15.35 14.94
CA ARG A 75 -12.38 -14.34 14.94
C ARG A 75 -12.04 -13.17 15.86
N LYS A 76 -11.58 -13.47 17.08
CA LYS A 76 -11.16 -12.43 18.03
C LYS A 76 -9.97 -11.65 17.50
N GLU A 77 -8.99 -12.33 16.90
CA GLU A 77 -7.84 -11.68 16.28
C GLU A 77 -8.25 -10.76 15.12
N ALA A 78 -9.16 -11.20 14.26
CA ALA A 78 -9.69 -10.39 13.19
C ALA A 78 -10.46 -9.16 13.72
N GLU A 79 -11.29 -9.33 14.75
CA GLU A 79 -12.01 -8.24 15.40
C GLU A 79 -11.04 -7.22 16.03
N LEU A 80 -9.99 -7.70 16.70
CA LEU A 80 -8.95 -6.86 17.28
C LEU A 80 -8.16 -6.10 16.19
N ALA A 81 -7.76 -6.79 15.12
CA ALA A 81 -7.05 -6.17 14.00
C ALA A 81 -7.91 -5.09 13.33
N CYS A 82 -9.21 -5.35 13.14
CA CYS A 82 -10.16 -4.35 12.62
C CYS A 82 -10.26 -3.14 13.55
N ALA A 83 -10.41 -3.36 14.86
CA ALA A 83 -10.48 -2.28 15.84
C ALA A 83 -9.21 -1.42 15.86
N GLN A 84 -8.04 -2.06 15.79
CA GLN A 84 -6.75 -1.37 15.69
C GLN A 84 -6.62 -0.58 14.38
N ALA A 85 -7.05 -1.14 13.25
CA ALA A 85 -7.03 -0.45 11.96
C ALA A 85 -7.92 0.81 12.00
N VAL A 86 -9.13 0.70 12.55
CA VAL A 86 -10.04 1.85 12.71
C VAL A 86 -9.43 2.90 13.64
N ALA A 87 -8.85 2.50 14.78
CA ALA A 87 -8.19 3.43 15.70
C ALA A 87 -7.04 4.20 15.03
N ARG A 88 -6.22 3.51 14.23
CA ARG A 88 -5.13 4.11 13.45
C ARG A 88 -5.65 5.08 12.39
N MET A 89 -6.69 4.69 11.64
CA MET A 89 -7.33 5.59 10.67
C MET A 89 -7.85 6.86 11.34
N ASN A 90 -8.50 6.74 12.50
CA ASN A 90 -8.99 7.88 13.26
C ASN A 90 -7.85 8.79 13.75
N TYR A 91 -6.74 8.21 14.23
CA TYR A 91 -5.56 8.96 14.63
C TYR A 91 -4.99 9.81 13.51
N TYR A 92 -4.86 9.22 12.31
CA TYR A 92 -4.38 9.93 11.11
C TYR A 92 -5.48 10.73 10.41
N LYS A 93 -6.70 10.75 10.93
CA LYS A 93 -7.88 11.43 10.32
C LYS A 93 -8.13 10.99 8.88
N VAL A 94 -7.95 9.71 8.62
CA VAL A 94 -8.20 9.10 7.30
C VAL A 94 -9.61 8.54 7.28
N SER A 95 -10.42 9.00 6.32
CA SER A 95 -11.78 8.49 6.13
C SER A 95 -11.82 7.19 5.34
N ALA A 96 -12.93 6.44 5.44
CA ALA A 96 -13.14 5.24 4.64
C ALA A 96 -13.08 5.49 3.11
N ALA A 97 -13.45 6.69 2.64
CA ALA A 97 -13.31 7.05 1.24
C ALA A 97 -11.84 7.20 0.82
N GLN A 98 -10.99 7.71 1.72
CA GLN A 98 -9.57 7.87 1.47
C GLN A 98 -8.82 6.54 1.47
N THR A 99 -9.30 5.50 2.16
CA THR A 99 -8.64 4.18 2.15
C THR A 99 -8.58 3.56 0.76
N ARG A 100 -9.61 3.79 -0.08
CA ARG A 100 -9.58 3.35 -1.48
C ARG A 100 -8.52 4.08 -2.31
N PHE A 101 -8.38 5.39 -2.07
CA PHE A 101 -7.31 6.18 -2.70
C PHE A 101 -5.93 5.69 -2.26
N ILE A 102 -5.74 5.49 -0.96
CA ILE A 102 -4.49 4.98 -0.38
C ILE A 102 -4.13 3.62 -0.98
N GLY A 103 -5.09 2.68 -1.01
CA GLY A 103 -4.87 1.37 -1.61
C GLY A 103 -4.44 1.44 -3.08
N ARG A 104 -5.04 2.33 -3.87
CA ARG A 104 -4.63 2.57 -5.26
C ARG A 104 -3.26 3.21 -5.37
N ALA A 105 -2.95 4.20 -4.52
CA ALA A 105 -1.66 4.87 -4.51
C ALA A 105 -0.53 3.87 -4.21
N VAL A 106 -0.69 3.07 -3.17
CA VAL A 106 0.26 2.01 -2.78
C VAL A 106 0.39 0.95 -3.87
N TYR A 107 -0.73 0.45 -4.41
CA TYR A 107 -0.71 -0.52 -5.50
C TYR A 107 0.04 0.01 -6.73
N ASN A 108 -0.23 1.25 -7.13
CA ASN A 108 0.44 1.87 -8.27
C ASN A 108 1.94 2.08 -7.99
N ALA A 109 2.31 2.50 -6.78
CA ALA A 109 3.71 2.64 -6.39
C ALA A 109 4.45 1.30 -6.49
N LEU A 110 3.86 0.21 -5.99
CA LEU A 110 4.44 -1.13 -6.05
C LEU A 110 4.52 -1.67 -7.49
N ARG A 111 3.48 -1.43 -8.30
CA ARG A 111 3.43 -1.89 -9.68
C ARG A 111 4.37 -1.10 -10.58
N ASN A 112 4.38 0.21 -10.44
CA ASN A 112 5.15 1.12 -11.30
C ASN A 112 6.62 1.23 -10.89
N ALA A 113 7.02 0.68 -9.75
CA ALA A 113 8.45 0.53 -9.42
C ALA A 113 9.25 -0.21 -10.52
N LYS A 114 8.54 -0.93 -11.43
CA LYS A 114 9.13 -1.57 -12.63
C LYS A 114 8.72 -0.92 -13.95
N ALA A 115 7.72 -0.01 -13.95
CA ALA A 115 7.32 0.71 -15.15
C ALA A 115 8.36 1.80 -15.37
N GLY A 116 9.19 1.60 -16.38
CA GLY A 116 10.27 2.51 -16.73
C GLY A 116 9.80 3.96 -16.79
N ILE A 117 10.68 4.84 -16.37
CA ILE A 117 10.58 6.28 -16.51
C ILE A 117 10.18 6.57 -17.96
N SER A 118 9.18 7.42 -18.18
CA SER A 118 8.88 7.98 -19.50
C SER A 118 10.19 8.46 -20.14
N GLU A 119 10.41 8.12 -21.42
CA GLU A 119 11.66 8.37 -22.16
C GLU A 119 12.09 9.85 -22.13
N ASN A 120 11.24 10.77 -21.70
CA ASN A 120 11.46 12.21 -21.71
C ASN A 120 11.85 12.83 -20.36
N GLY A 121 11.92 12.06 -19.27
CA GLY A 121 12.27 12.56 -17.94
C GLY A 121 13.62 12.03 -17.48
N ARG A 122 14.54 12.92 -17.06
CA ARG A 122 15.79 12.53 -16.43
C ARG A 122 15.65 12.67 -14.92
N ARG A 123 16.17 11.70 -14.17
CA ARG A 123 16.16 11.69 -12.70
C ARG A 123 16.82 12.94 -12.12
N GLU A 124 17.84 13.46 -12.78
CA GLU A 124 18.57 14.66 -12.37
C GLU A 124 17.66 15.91 -12.33
N GLN A 125 16.57 15.92 -13.08
CA GLN A 125 15.59 17.01 -13.04
C GLN A 125 14.84 17.08 -11.70
N LEU A 126 14.71 15.94 -10.99
CA LEU A 126 14.12 15.91 -9.66
C LEU A 126 15.04 16.57 -8.61
N TRP A 127 16.35 16.49 -8.81
CA TRP A 127 17.32 17.11 -7.89
C TRP A 127 17.22 18.63 -7.84
N SER A 128 16.86 19.25 -8.95
CA SER A 128 16.59 20.71 -8.97
C SER A 128 15.37 21.10 -8.12
N MET A 129 14.50 20.15 -7.83
CA MET A 129 13.34 20.32 -6.96
C MET A 129 13.60 19.81 -5.53
N GLY A 130 14.80 19.32 -5.23
CA GLY A 130 15.16 18.82 -3.90
C GLY A 130 14.69 17.40 -3.62
N VAL A 131 14.42 16.58 -4.67
CA VAL A 131 13.97 15.19 -4.52
C VAL A 131 15.01 14.26 -5.12
N SER A 132 15.45 13.23 -4.37
CA SER A 132 16.44 12.25 -4.83
C SER A 132 15.89 11.33 -5.94
N GLY A 133 14.63 11.02 -5.88
CA GLY A 133 13.96 10.07 -6.77
C GLY A 133 14.31 8.61 -6.45
N ASP A 134 14.76 8.31 -5.24
CA ASP A 134 15.04 6.95 -4.78
C ASP A 134 13.76 6.22 -4.37
N ASN A 135 12.80 6.96 -3.83
CA ASN A 135 11.51 6.46 -3.42
C ASN A 135 10.42 6.82 -4.45
N PRO A 136 9.29 6.11 -4.46
CA PRO A 136 8.09 6.57 -5.16
C PRO A 136 7.66 7.95 -4.66
N ILE A 137 7.23 8.82 -5.58
CA ILE A 137 6.87 10.20 -5.25
C ILE A 137 5.35 10.35 -5.25
N MET A 138 4.79 10.82 -4.13
CA MET A 138 3.42 11.32 -4.08
C MET A 138 3.42 12.80 -4.47
N LEU A 139 2.85 13.12 -5.62
CA LEU A 139 2.74 14.48 -6.11
C LEU A 139 1.40 15.09 -5.71
N ILE A 140 1.43 16.20 -4.99
CA ILE A 140 0.27 17.03 -4.68
C ILE A 140 0.39 18.34 -5.47
N ARG A 141 -0.64 18.68 -6.23
CA ARG A 141 -0.71 19.95 -6.95
C ARG A 141 -1.71 20.87 -6.25
N CYS A 142 -1.23 21.98 -5.73
CA CYS A 142 -2.06 23.04 -5.14
C CYS A 142 -2.32 24.10 -6.20
N PRO A 143 -3.53 24.18 -6.79
CA PRO A 143 -3.88 25.22 -7.75
C PRO A 143 -3.92 26.59 -7.08
N ALA A 144 -4.02 27.66 -7.88
CA ALA A 144 -4.05 29.05 -7.40
C ALA A 144 -5.09 29.28 -6.28
N GLN A 145 -6.22 28.61 -6.39
CA GLN A 145 -7.23 28.60 -5.31
C GLN A 145 -7.44 27.14 -4.87
N PHE A 146 -6.90 26.77 -3.73
CA PHE A 146 -7.10 25.43 -3.16
C PHE A 146 -7.73 25.49 -1.77
N ALA A 147 -8.56 24.50 -1.48
CA ALA A 147 -9.10 24.33 -0.14
C ALA A 147 -8.03 23.68 0.76
N SER A 148 -7.66 24.37 1.84
CA SER A 148 -6.70 23.85 2.84
C SER A 148 -7.08 22.48 3.37
N GLU A 149 -8.37 22.19 3.43
CA GLU A 149 -8.88 20.91 3.87
C GLU A 149 -8.49 19.75 2.92
N ASN A 150 -8.50 20.00 1.62
CA ASN A 150 -8.08 19.01 0.63
C ASN A 150 -6.58 18.67 0.78
N LEU A 151 -5.75 19.69 1.02
CA LEU A 151 -4.33 19.48 1.28
C LEU A 151 -4.10 18.72 2.59
N LYS A 152 -4.79 19.09 3.67
CA LYS A 152 -4.74 18.36 4.95
C LYS A 152 -5.12 16.90 4.77
N ASN A 153 -6.18 16.62 4.02
CA ASN A 153 -6.64 15.26 3.74
C ASN A 153 -5.60 14.45 2.96
N ALA A 154 -4.95 15.06 1.97
CA ALA A 154 -3.87 14.42 1.20
C ALA A 154 -2.63 14.16 2.08
N VAL A 155 -2.24 15.13 2.92
CA VAL A 155 -1.14 14.97 3.88
C VAL A 155 -1.44 13.89 4.93
N ASN A 156 -2.67 13.82 5.43
CA ASN A 156 -3.07 12.76 6.36
C ASN A 156 -2.99 11.37 5.70
N ALA A 157 -3.42 11.25 4.44
CA ALA A 157 -3.28 10.02 3.67
C ALA A 157 -1.81 9.64 3.47
N TYR A 158 -0.94 10.59 3.13
CA TYR A 158 0.50 10.38 3.01
C TYR A 158 1.11 9.88 4.33
N ARG A 159 0.83 10.56 5.46
CA ARG A 159 1.30 10.15 6.80
C ARG A 159 0.86 8.73 7.14
N TYR A 160 -0.36 8.38 6.80
CA TYR A 160 -0.88 7.02 7.03
C TYR A 160 -0.17 5.98 6.15
N ILE A 161 0.14 6.30 4.89
CA ILE A 161 0.94 5.42 4.00
C ILE A 161 2.33 5.17 4.60
N CYS A 162 3.00 6.23 5.06
CA CYS A 162 4.32 6.11 5.70
C CYS A 162 4.24 5.27 7.00
N PHE A 163 3.19 5.48 7.81
CA PHE A 163 2.94 4.67 9.00
C PHE A 163 2.75 3.17 8.68
N LEU A 164 2.17 2.84 7.54
CA LEU A 164 2.05 1.44 7.08
C LEU A 164 3.40 0.84 6.63
N GLY A 165 4.49 1.60 6.72
CA GLY A 165 5.84 1.14 6.38
C GLY A 165 6.24 1.35 4.92
N PHE A 166 5.44 2.06 4.12
CA PHE A 166 5.82 2.40 2.75
C PHE A 166 6.72 3.62 2.72
N LYS A 167 7.93 3.47 2.18
CA LYS A 167 8.81 4.59 1.89
C LYS A 167 8.30 5.32 0.65
N MET A 168 8.00 6.59 0.79
CA MET A 168 7.43 7.44 -0.26
C MET A 168 7.80 8.89 0.00
N ASP A 169 8.30 9.58 -1.02
CA ASP A 169 8.59 11.00 -0.92
C ASP A 169 7.34 11.82 -1.25
N LEU A 170 7.24 13.01 -0.68
CA LEU A 170 6.14 13.93 -0.93
C LEU A 170 6.65 15.19 -1.64
N LEU A 171 6.12 15.46 -2.82
CA LEU A 171 6.35 16.70 -3.54
C LEU A 171 5.05 17.50 -3.64
N VAL A 172 5.04 18.68 -3.04
CA VAL A 172 3.93 19.63 -3.13
C VAL A 172 4.30 20.72 -4.11
N MET A 173 3.62 20.78 -5.23
CA MET A 173 3.75 21.86 -6.22
C MET A 173 2.68 22.91 -5.96
N ASP A 174 3.11 24.08 -5.51
CA ASP A 174 2.24 25.20 -5.13
C ASP A 174 2.16 26.24 -6.26
N TYR A 175 0.98 26.34 -6.88
CA TYR A 175 0.65 27.29 -7.93
C TYR A 175 -0.16 28.47 -7.40
N SER A 176 -0.24 28.68 -6.07
CA SER A 176 -0.95 29.82 -5.49
C SER A 176 -0.30 31.15 -5.92
N GLU A 177 -1.10 32.20 -5.97
CA GLU A 177 -0.60 33.51 -6.31
C GLU A 177 0.42 34.01 -5.26
N GLN A 178 1.44 34.73 -5.74
CA GLN A 178 2.40 35.36 -4.84
C GLN A 178 1.76 36.62 -4.27
N ASP A 179 1.36 36.55 -3.00
CA ASP A 179 1.04 37.78 -2.25
C ASP A 179 2.26 38.25 -1.45
N TYR A 180 2.27 39.54 -1.10
CA TYR A 180 3.37 40.17 -0.34
C TYR A 180 3.55 39.48 1.05
N MET A 181 2.47 38.97 1.62
CA MET A 181 2.46 38.34 2.95
C MET A 181 2.80 36.83 2.88
N GLN A 182 2.93 36.25 1.71
CA GLN A 182 3.15 34.82 1.50
C GLN A 182 2.15 33.92 2.29
N SER A 183 0.91 34.39 2.43
CA SER A 183 -0.10 33.75 3.28
C SER A 183 -0.40 32.32 2.85
N ASP A 184 -0.48 32.08 1.54
CA ASP A 184 -0.73 30.74 1.00
C ASP A 184 0.49 29.82 1.14
N TYR A 185 1.70 30.35 0.94
CA TYR A 185 2.94 29.61 1.17
C TYR A 185 3.03 29.16 2.64
N ASN A 186 2.85 30.09 3.57
CA ASN A 186 2.89 29.79 5.01
C ASN A 186 1.78 28.82 5.42
N ARG A 187 0.62 28.87 4.76
CA ARG A 187 -0.47 27.92 4.99
C ARG A 187 -0.08 26.50 4.58
N VAL A 188 0.56 26.31 3.43
CA VAL A 188 1.07 25.02 2.98
C VAL A 188 2.13 24.51 3.95
N GLU A 189 3.13 25.33 4.30
CA GLU A 189 4.18 24.98 5.25
C GLU A 189 3.62 24.55 6.61
N ASN A 190 2.64 25.27 7.15
CA ASN A 190 1.99 24.90 8.41
C ASN A 190 1.27 23.55 8.34
N ILE A 191 0.71 23.19 7.19
CA ILE A 191 0.08 21.88 7.01
C ILE A 191 1.15 20.79 6.91
N LEU A 192 2.26 21.05 6.21
CA LEU A 192 3.36 20.11 6.06
C LEU A 192 4.17 19.92 7.35
N ALA A 193 4.20 20.92 8.23
CA ALA A 193 4.83 20.81 9.56
C ALA A 193 4.24 19.69 10.43
N ALA A 194 3.02 19.21 10.12
CA ALA A 194 2.43 18.06 10.80
C ALA A 194 3.06 16.71 10.40
N ILE A 195 3.92 16.69 9.37
CA ILE A 195 4.61 15.47 8.93
C ILE A 195 5.87 15.29 9.78
N GLU A 196 5.97 14.15 10.45
CA GLU A 196 7.21 13.76 11.11
C GLU A 196 8.26 13.47 10.03
N ARG A 197 9.34 14.25 10.05
CA ARG A 197 10.45 14.08 9.11
C ARG A 197 11.26 12.85 9.54
N GLY A 198 11.09 11.77 8.80
CA GLY A 198 11.87 10.55 8.91
C GLY A 198 12.87 10.43 7.74
N GLU A 199 12.97 9.22 7.19
CA GLU A 199 13.83 8.94 6.01
C GLU A 199 13.21 9.42 4.68
N ASN A 200 11.95 9.89 4.68
CA ASN A 200 11.25 10.33 3.49
C ASN A 200 11.48 11.83 3.24
N GLU A 201 11.64 12.18 1.97
CA GLU A 201 11.77 13.58 1.57
C GLU A 201 10.39 14.23 1.48
N VAL A 202 10.26 15.42 2.07
CA VAL A 202 9.05 16.24 1.99
C VAL A 202 9.46 17.60 1.45
N VAL A 203 9.05 17.89 0.23
CA VAL A 203 9.46 19.08 -0.49
C VAL A 203 8.24 19.91 -0.88
N HIS A 204 8.30 21.20 -0.56
CA HIS A 204 7.36 22.21 -1.01
C HIS A 204 8.05 23.08 -2.06
N HIS A 205 7.56 23.03 -3.30
CA HIS A 205 8.10 23.77 -4.42
C HIS A 205 7.08 24.79 -4.91
N LYS A 206 7.46 26.08 -4.81
CA LYS A 206 6.66 27.20 -5.34
C LYS A 206 6.83 27.28 -6.84
N CYS A 207 5.75 27.07 -7.57
CA CYS A 207 5.73 27.16 -9.02
C CYS A 207 5.38 28.58 -9.47
N ARG A 208 6.02 29.04 -10.53
CA ARG A 208 5.58 30.27 -11.20
C ARG A 208 4.30 29.96 -11.98
N TYR A 209 3.32 30.85 -11.83
CA TYR A 209 2.10 30.77 -12.65
C TYR A 209 2.49 31.26 -14.05
N GLU A 210 2.65 30.35 -15.01
CA GLU A 210 2.66 30.71 -16.43
C GLU A 210 1.19 30.84 -16.87
N LYS A 211 0.80 32.07 -17.24
CA LYS A 211 -0.53 32.40 -17.76
C LYS A 211 -0.75 31.78 -19.13
#